data_552729da0e8cf418c87df5db8895b672
#
_entry.id   552729da0e8cf418c87df5db8895b672
#
_cell.length_a   1.000
_cell.length_b   1.000
_cell.length_c   1.000
_cell.angle_alpha   90.00
_cell.angle_beta   90.00
_cell.angle_gamma   90.00
#
_symmetry.space_group_name_H-M   'P 1'
#
loop_
_entity.id
_entity.type
_entity.pdbx_description
1 polymer ?
#
loop_
_entity_poly.entity_id
_entity_poly.type
_entity_poly.pdbx_seq_one_letter_code
_entity_poly.pdbx_strand_id
1 'polypeptide(L)'
;ANAGQRAITTSIMHKPWAGQTEDHFDSMVTRIKKIDGTWVYSYDVFDKWVEFMMNEVGIKDMISCYTMIPWALTFDYYDEATSRVQFINVKPGDAEYTEYWGSFLKDFSRHLRKKGWFEKTAISMDERPMEAMREAIKVIKQADPEFKITLAGNYHPEIQSDLYYLSIPYGHKFPENVKAERERKGQISTVYTCCSEAFPNTFTFSDPAEATWTALHAIAGGYDGYLRWAVNSWTADPLRDSRFRTWAAGDTYSIYPGPRSSIRFERLVEGIQDCEKIRI
;
A
#
# COMPACT_ATOMS: atom_id res chain seq x y z
N ALA A 1 3.06 15.91 -1.61
CA ALA A 1 2.14 16.40 -2.65
C ALA A 1 2.89 16.97 -3.87
N ASN A 2 3.83 17.87 -3.68
CA ASN A 2 4.53 18.56 -4.79
C ASN A 2 5.34 17.63 -5.72
N ALA A 3 5.72 16.44 -5.23
CA ALA A 3 6.38 15.40 -6.01
C ALA A 3 5.41 14.44 -6.72
N GLY A 4 4.11 14.75 -6.76
CA GLY A 4 3.10 13.95 -7.43
C GLY A 4 2.51 12.80 -6.61
N GLN A 5 2.87 12.63 -5.34
CA GLN A 5 2.29 11.59 -4.49
C GLN A 5 0.78 11.83 -4.27
N ARG A 6 -0.03 10.78 -4.49
CA ARG A 6 -1.50 10.82 -4.42
C ARG A 6 -2.09 9.94 -3.32
N ALA A 7 -1.32 8.99 -2.79
CA ALA A 7 -1.80 8.06 -1.78
C ALA A 7 -1.10 8.25 -0.43
N ILE A 8 -1.88 8.17 0.64
CA ILE A 8 -1.43 8.07 2.02
C ILE A 8 -1.32 6.59 2.36
N THR A 9 -0.13 6.10 2.69
CA THR A 9 0.06 4.72 3.14
C THR A 9 -0.14 4.64 4.65
N THR A 10 -0.93 3.67 5.09
CA THR A 10 -1.19 3.39 6.51
C THR A 10 -0.99 1.90 6.80
N SER A 11 -0.54 1.58 8.00
CA SER A 11 -0.48 0.21 8.51
C SER A 11 -1.70 -0.07 9.40
N ILE A 12 -2.54 -1.04 9.01
CA ILE A 12 -3.71 -1.45 9.81
C ILE A 12 -3.47 -2.75 10.56
N MET A 13 -2.23 -3.18 10.64
CA MET A 13 -1.76 -4.34 11.40
C MET A 13 -0.30 -4.19 11.82
N HIS A 14 0.13 -4.96 12.80
CA HIS A 14 1.52 -5.05 13.22
C HIS A 14 2.39 -5.73 12.16
N LYS A 15 3.49 -5.11 11.79
CA LYS A 15 4.49 -5.62 10.82
C LYS A 15 3.91 -6.00 9.45
N PRO A 16 3.20 -5.13 8.76
CA PRO A 16 2.59 -5.46 7.46
C PRO A 16 3.62 -5.90 6.41
N TRP A 17 4.87 -5.44 6.53
CA TRP A 17 5.99 -5.78 5.64
C TRP A 17 7.09 -6.56 6.38
N ALA A 18 6.71 -7.51 7.22
CA ALA A 18 7.64 -8.31 8.01
C ALA A 18 8.76 -8.92 7.13
N GLY A 19 10.00 -8.61 7.47
CA GLY A 19 11.18 -9.09 6.75
C GLY A 19 11.54 -8.30 5.48
N GLN A 20 10.74 -7.33 5.06
CA GLN A 20 10.99 -6.50 3.88
C GLN A 20 11.52 -5.11 4.23
N THR A 21 11.38 -4.67 5.48
CA THR A 21 11.80 -3.36 5.97
C THR A 21 12.60 -3.49 7.25
N GLU A 22 13.51 -2.55 7.52
CA GLU A 22 14.27 -2.48 8.79
C GLU A 22 13.34 -2.08 9.93
N ASP A 23 12.56 -1.03 9.75
CA ASP A 23 11.49 -0.65 10.66
C ASP A 23 10.31 -1.59 10.45
N HIS A 24 9.78 -2.12 11.53
CA HIS A 24 8.70 -3.09 11.48
C HIS A 24 7.31 -2.50 11.26
N PHE A 25 7.14 -1.20 11.50
CA PHE A 25 5.86 -0.49 11.46
C PHE A 25 4.77 -1.14 12.33
N ASP A 26 4.42 -0.48 13.41
CA ASP A 26 3.31 -0.90 14.25
C ASP A 26 1.96 -0.59 13.59
N SER A 27 0.91 -1.27 14.03
CA SER A 27 -0.45 -0.96 13.63
C SER A 27 -0.82 0.47 14.05
N MET A 28 -1.38 1.24 13.13
CA MET A 28 -1.97 2.56 13.45
C MET A 28 -3.37 2.42 14.08
N VAL A 29 -3.88 1.18 14.19
CA VAL A 29 -5.16 0.86 14.81
C VAL A 29 -4.92 -0.07 15.99
N THR A 30 -5.35 0.32 17.19
CA THR A 30 -5.31 -0.55 18.36
C THR A 30 -6.59 -1.40 18.41
N ARG A 31 -6.44 -2.71 18.45
CA ARG A 31 -7.53 -3.68 18.63
C ARG A 31 -7.56 -4.14 20.07
N ILE A 32 -8.71 -4.04 20.70
CA ILE A 32 -8.91 -4.41 22.10
C ILE A 32 -10.00 -5.48 22.16
N LYS A 33 -9.65 -6.65 22.69
CA LYS A 33 -10.62 -7.69 23.02
C LYS A 33 -11.03 -7.50 24.48
N LYS A 34 -12.30 -7.18 24.71
CA LYS A 34 -12.86 -6.95 26.04
C LYS A 34 -13.04 -8.27 26.79
N ILE A 35 -13.21 -8.19 28.11
CA ILE A 35 -13.43 -9.36 28.99
C ILE A 35 -14.67 -10.17 28.56
N ASP A 36 -15.69 -9.51 28.03
CA ASP A 36 -16.91 -10.13 27.52
C ASP A 36 -16.76 -10.73 26.10
N GLY A 37 -15.54 -10.66 25.52
CA GLY A 37 -15.23 -11.16 24.18
C GLY A 37 -15.54 -10.18 23.04
N THR A 38 -16.13 -9.03 23.32
CA THR A 38 -16.40 -8.02 22.27
C THR A 38 -15.13 -7.30 21.84
N TRP A 39 -15.13 -6.74 20.62
CA TRP A 39 -14.03 -5.98 20.05
C TRP A 39 -14.29 -4.48 20.13
N VAL A 40 -13.25 -3.73 20.52
CA VAL A 40 -13.22 -2.27 20.49
C VAL A 40 -11.96 -1.82 19.74
N TYR A 41 -12.05 -0.73 18.99
CA TYR A 41 -10.96 -0.22 18.16
C TYR A 41 -10.65 1.22 18.50
N SER A 42 -9.35 1.58 18.64
CA SER A 42 -8.90 2.96 18.69
C SER A 42 -8.21 3.30 17.38
N TYR A 43 -8.62 4.42 16.80
CA TYR A 43 -8.10 4.97 15.55
C TYR A 43 -7.21 6.21 15.78
N ASP A 44 -6.78 6.50 17.00
CA ASP A 44 -6.11 7.74 17.38
C ASP A 44 -4.85 8.03 16.56
N VAL A 45 -4.03 6.99 16.33
CA VAL A 45 -2.80 7.12 15.53
C VAL A 45 -3.14 7.23 14.04
N PHE A 46 -4.06 6.39 13.57
CA PHE A 46 -4.54 6.41 12.19
C PHE A 46 -5.12 7.78 11.82
N ASP A 47 -5.99 8.32 12.65
CA ASP A 47 -6.64 9.62 12.42
C ASP A 47 -5.61 10.76 12.37
N LYS A 48 -4.71 10.83 13.34
CA LYS A 48 -3.66 11.85 13.37
C LYS A 48 -2.75 11.79 12.16
N TRP A 49 -2.39 10.60 11.71
CA TRP A 49 -1.58 10.42 10.52
C TRP A 49 -2.30 10.88 9.25
N VAL A 50 -3.54 10.44 9.05
CA VAL A 50 -4.34 10.81 7.88
C VAL A 50 -4.61 12.32 7.87
N GLU A 51 -4.98 12.91 9.00
CA GLU A 51 -5.20 14.36 9.14
C GLU A 51 -3.94 15.15 8.83
N PHE A 52 -2.78 14.74 9.35
CA PHE A 52 -1.49 15.36 9.04
C PHE A 52 -1.19 15.29 7.53
N MET A 53 -1.33 14.12 6.93
CA MET A 53 -1.05 13.94 5.50
C MET A 53 -2.01 14.74 4.61
N MET A 54 -3.27 14.88 5.00
CA MET A 54 -4.26 15.66 4.24
C MET A 54 -4.08 17.17 4.41
N ASN A 55 -3.86 17.62 5.64
CA ASN A 55 -3.92 19.04 5.97
C ASN A 55 -2.56 19.73 5.84
N GLU A 56 -1.49 19.08 6.31
CA GLU A 56 -0.15 19.67 6.31
C GLU A 56 0.65 19.30 5.05
N VAL A 57 0.55 18.05 4.60
CA VAL A 57 1.28 17.57 3.42
C VAL A 57 0.50 17.79 2.12
N GLY A 58 -0.84 17.84 2.19
CA GLY A 58 -1.71 18.13 1.06
C GLY A 58 -2.03 16.92 0.16
N ILE A 59 -1.85 15.67 0.66
CA ILE A 59 -2.22 14.45 -0.05
C ILE A 59 -3.65 14.07 0.35
N LYS A 60 -4.60 14.07 -0.60
CA LYS A 60 -6.04 13.98 -0.31
C LYS A 60 -6.80 12.94 -1.14
N ASP A 61 -6.12 12.25 -2.07
CA ASP A 61 -6.83 11.49 -3.10
C ASP A 61 -7.15 10.06 -2.65
N MET A 62 -6.22 9.39 -1.98
CA MET A 62 -6.42 8.01 -1.54
C MET A 62 -5.73 7.72 -0.20
N ILE A 63 -6.34 6.86 0.61
CA ILE A 63 -5.78 6.24 1.81
C ILE A 63 -5.63 4.75 1.53
N SER A 64 -4.39 4.27 1.47
CA SER A 64 -4.05 2.86 1.23
C SER A 64 -3.73 2.16 2.53
N CYS A 65 -4.60 1.22 2.95
CA CYS A 65 -4.52 0.53 4.23
C CYS A 65 -3.91 -0.87 4.07
N TYR A 66 -2.66 -1.04 4.49
CA TYR A 66 -1.93 -2.32 4.43
C TYR A 66 -2.03 -3.07 5.75
N THR A 67 -2.28 -4.35 5.81
CA THR A 67 -2.77 -5.30 4.82
C THR A 67 -3.46 -6.45 5.57
N MET A 68 -4.41 -7.12 4.95
CA MET A 68 -5.07 -8.30 5.54
C MET A 68 -4.29 -9.60 5.29
N ILE A 69 -3.40 -9.62 4.30
CA ILE A 69 -2.63 -10.80 3.89
C ILE A 69 -1.12 -10.52 3.85
N PRO A 70 -0.50 -10.19 5.00
CA PRO A 70 0.94 -9.95 5.09
C PRO A 70 1.75 -11.22 4.81
N TRP A 71 3.06 -11.07 4.72
CA TRP A 71 3.96 -12.22 4.57
C TRP A 71 4.00 -13.11 5.82
N ALA A 72 3.87 -12.51 7.01
CA ALA A 72 3.71 -13.24 8.26
C ALA A 72 2.26 -13.08 8.75
N LEU A 73 1.47 -14.15 8.69
CA LEU A 73 0.06 -14.18 9.07
C LEU A 73 -0.10 -14.23 10.61
N THR A 74 0.42 -13.20 11.28
CA THR A 74 0.37 -13.03 12.73
C THR A 74 -0.23 -11.67 13.03
N PHE A 75 -1.32 -11.65 13.81
CA PHE A 75 -2.10 -10.44 14.07
C PHE A 75 -2.17 -10.16 15.55
N ASP A 76 -1.96 -8.91 15.93
CA ASP A 76 -1.91 -8.44 17.31
C ASP A 76 -3.25 -7.90 17.80
N TYR A 77 -3.48 -8.03 19.10
CA TYR A 77 -4.55 -7.34 19.81
C TYR A 77 -4.19 -7.21 21.29
N TYR A 78 -4.74 -6.21 21.95
CA TYR A 78 -4.69 -6.09 23.39
C TYR A 78 -5.84 -6.89 24.01
N ASP A 79 -5.51 -7.86 24.87
CA ASP A 79 -6.48 -8.65 25.61
C ASP A 79 -6.72 -8.03 26.99
N GLU A 80 -7.92 -7.49 27.22
CA GLU A 80 -8.27 -6.84 28.47
C GLU A 80 -8.30 -7.85 29.64
N ALA A 81 -8.67 -9.10 29.39
CA ALA A 81 -8.74 -10.13 30.44
C ALA A 81 -7.35 -10.46 31.01
N THR A 82 -6.33 -10.46 30.19
CA THR A 82 -4.95 -10.74 30.59
C THR A 82 -4.10 -9.49 30.75
N SER A 83 -4.62 -8.31 30.37
CA SER A 83 -3.91 -7.02 30.36
C SER A 83 -2.59 -7.09 29.55
N ARG A 84 -2.57 -7.82 28.44
CA ARG A 84 -1.38 -8.03 27.61
C ARG A 84 -1.71 -7.96 26.11
N VAL A 85 -0.71 -7.61 25.32
CA VAL A 85 -0.75 -7.82 23.89
C VAL A 85 -0.65 -9.31 23.60
N GLN A 86 -1.58 -9.83 22.83
CA GLN A 86 -1.66 -11.20 22.34
C GLN A 86 -1.49 -11.23 20.83
N PHE A 87 -1.17 -12.41 20.31
CA PHE A 87 -1.03 -12.65 18.88
C PHE A 87 -1.83 -13.88 18.48
N ILE A 88 -2.54 -13.77 17.37
CA ILE A 88 -3.17 -14.92 16.71
C ILE A 88 -2.44 -15.24 15.40
N ASN A 89 -2.29 -16.52 15.11
CA ASN A 89 -1.71 -17.03 13.87
C ASN A 89 -2.83 -17.72 13.09
N VAL A 90 -3.41 -17.02 12.16
CA VAL A 90 -4.55 -17.48 11.36
C VAL A 90 -4.33 -17.11 9.90
N LYS A 91 -4.89 -17.91 9.00
CA LYS A 91 -4.78 -17.69 7.55
C LYS A 91 -6.13 -17.33 6.93
N PRO A 92 -6.14 -16.67 5.77
CA PRO A 92 -7.35 -16.49 4.98
C PRO A 92 -8.08 -17.81 4.78
N GLY A 93 -9.40 -17.82 5.03
CA GLY A 93 -10.25 -19.02 5.04
C GLY A 93 -10.56 -19.58 6.42
N ASP A 94 -9.74 -19.31 7.43
CA ASP A 94 -10.03 -19.71 8.81
C ASP A 94 -11.20 -18.88 9.38
N ALA A 95 -12.00 -19.49 10.24
CA ALA A 95 -13.12 -18.80 10.90
C ALA A 95 -12.63 -17.64 11.78
N GLU A 96 -11.55 -17.84 12.53
CA GLU A 96 -10.94 -16.82 13.37
C GLU A 96 -10.37 -15.65 12.56
N TYR A 97 -9.81 -15.91 11.35
CA TYR A 97 -9.39 -14.86 10.44
C TYR A 97 -10.58 -14.00 10.01
N THR A 98 -11.68 -14.66 9.65
CA THR A 98 -12.92 -13.98 9.22
C THR A 98 -13.53 -13.16 10.36
N GLU A 99 -13.51 -13.67 11.59
CA GLU A 99 -13.99 -12.94 12.75
C GLU A 99 -13.10 -11.71 13.05
N TYR A 100 -11.79 -11.90 13.13
CA TYR A 100 -10.83 -10.84 13.44
C TYR A 100 -10.92 -9.68 12.46
N TRP A 101 -10.88 -9.97 11.17
CA TRP A 101 -10.91 -8.95 10.13
C TRP A 101 -12.31 -8.43 9.84
N GLY A 102 -13.32 -9.29 9.85
CA GLY A 102 -14.70 -8.92 9.56
C GLY A 102 -15.30 -7.97 10.59
N SER A 103 -15.06 -8.21 11.89
CA SER A 103 -15.49 -7.30 12.96
C SER A 103 -14.78 -5.94 12.86
N PHE A 104 -13.47 -5.94 12.62
CA PHE A 104 -12.69 -4.73 12.41
C PHE A 104 -13.20 -3.92 11.21
N LEU A 105 -13.34 -4.54 10.05
CA LEU A 105 -13.72 -3.84 8.82
C LEU A 105 -15.13 -3.21 8.93
N LYS A 106 -16.07 -3.87 9.60
CA LYS A 106 -17.42 -3.30 9.86
C LYS A 106 -17.33 -2.04 10.74
N ASP A 107 -16.51 -2.06 11.77
CA ASP A 107 -16.30 -0.90 12.63
C ASP A 107 -15.54 0.20 11.89
N PHE A 108 -14.49 -0.18 11.17
CA PHE A 108 -13.66 0.74 10.39
C PHE A 108 -14.46 1.45 9.29
N SER A 109 -15.36 0.76 8.59
CA SER A 109 -16.26 1.37 7.62
C SER A 109 -17.11 2.48 8.25
N ARG A 110 -17.69 2.22 9.43
CA ARG A 110 -18.48 3.23 10.17
C ARG A 110 -17.61 4.42 10.58
N HIS A 111 -16.40 4.16 11.09
CA HIS A 111 -15.45 5.20 11.47
C HIS A 111 -15.06 6.07 10.28
N LEU A 112 -14.68 5.46 9.16
CA LEU A 112 -14.30 6.16 7.94
C LEU A 112 -15.44 7.01 7.36
N ARG A 113 -16.69 6.51 7.40
CA ARG A 113 -17.87 7.28 6.98
C ARG A 113 -18.11 8.49 7.90
N LYS A 114 -17.96 8.31 9.20
CA LYS A 114 -18.05 9.41 10.19
C LYS A 114 -17.00 10.50 9.93
N LYS A 115 -15.77 10.11 9.51
CA LYS A 115 -14.68 11.03 9.16
C LYS A 115 -14.81 11.63 7.76
N GLY A 116 -15.70 11.13 6.91
CA GLY A 116 -15.82 11.50 5.50
C GLY A 116 -14.67 10.99 4.62
N TRP A 117 -14.02 9.89 5.03
CA TRP A 117 -12.86 9.32 4.35
C TRP A 117 -13.14 8.00 3.62
N PHE A 118 -14.32 7.43 3.78
CA PHE A 118 -14.63 6.11 3.25
C PHE A 118 -14.40 6.01 1.74
N GLU A 119 -14.88 6.99 0.96
CA GLU A 119 -14.76 7.01 -0.49
C GLU A 119 -13.31 7.14 -0.99
N LYS A 120 -12.40 7.53 -0.12
CA LYS A 120 -10.98 7.68 -0.41
C LYS A 120 -10.15 6.51 0.11
N THR A 121 -10.72 5.65 0.92
CA THR A 121 -10.00 4.55 1.58
C THR A 121 -10.09 3.27 0.77
N ALA A 122 -8.97 2.59 0.66
CA ALA A 122 -8.87 1.28 0.06
C ALA A 122 -8.11 0.31 0.98
N ILE A 123 -8.57 -0.94 1.03
CA ILE A 123 -7.83 -2.05 1.64
C ILE A 123 -6.81 -2.55 0.62
N SER A 124 -5.54 -2.52 1.00
CA SER A 124 -4.42 -2.72 0.09
C SER A 124 -3.75 -4.07 0.31
N MET A 125 -3.38 -4.72 -0.79
CA MET A 125 -2.71 -6.02 -0.80
C MET A 125 -1.47 -5.97 -1.68
N ASP A 126 -0.45 -6.74 -1.28
CA ASP A 126 0.60 -7.21 -2.18
C ASP A 126 0.16 -8.52 -2.83
N GLU A 127 0.83 -8.98 -3.87
CA GLU A 127 0.53 -10.26 -4.51
C GLU A 127 0.83 -11.43 -3.56
N ARG A 128 -0.20 -12.21 -3.33
CA ARG A 128 -0.18 -13.42 -2.49
C ARG A 128 -0.81 -14.57 -3.28
N PRO A 129 -0.73 -15.82 -2.80
CA PRO A 129 -1.45 -16.93 -3.43
C PRO A 129 -2.92 -16.58 -3.69
N MET A 130 -3.44 -16.94 -4.86
CA MET A 130 -4.78 -16.58 -5.33
C MET A 130 -5.89 -16.91 -4.31
N GLU A 131 -5.79 -18.06 -3.65
CA GLU A 131 -6.75 -18.45 -2.63
C GLU A 131 -6.81 -17.46 -1.47
N ALA A 132 -5.62 -17.01 -0.99
CA ALA A 132 -5.54 -16.03 0.09
C ALA A 132 -6.12 -14.67 -0.33
N MET A 133 -5.85 -14.22 -1.56
CA MET A 133 -6.41 -12.98 -2.09
C MET A 133 -7.94 -13.07 -2.21
N ARG A 134 -8.48 -14.18 -2.71
CA ARG A 134 -9.93 -14.39 -2.82
C ARG A 134 -10.63 -14.39 -1.47
N GLU A 135 -10.07 -15.09 -0.48
CA GLU A 135 -10.66 -15.11 0.87
C GLU A 135 -10.59 -13.75 1.55
N ALA A 136 -9.50 -12.99 1.37
CA ALA A 136 -9.41 -11.61 1.87
C ALA A 136 -10.47 -10.71 1.21
N ILE A 137 -10.61 -10.75 -0.12
CA ILE A 137 -11.63 -9.99 -0.87
C ILE A 137 -13.03 -10.34 -0.37
N LYS A 138 -13.30 -11.62 -0.17
CA LYS A 138 -14.60 -12.09 0.36
C LYS A 138 -14.90 -11.49 1.74
N VAL A 139 -13.94 -11.50 2.67
CA VAL A 139 -14.12 -10.90 4.01
C VAL A 139 -14.34 -9.39 3.91
N ILE A 140 -13.60 -8.68 3.04
CA ILE A 140 -13.79 -7.25 2.81
C ILE A 140 -15.20 -6.98 2.31
N LYS A 141 -15.66 -7.70 1.28
CA LYS A 141 -16.99 -7.50 0.68
C LYS A 141 -18.13 -7.91 1.59
N GLN A 142 -17.92 -8.89 2.46
CA GLN A 142 -18.90 -9.28 3.50
C GLN A 142 -19.02 -8.23 4.62
N ALA A 143 -17.93 -7.53 4.92
CA ALA A 143 -17.95 -6.47 5.91
C ALA A 143 -18.66 -5.21 5.38
N ASP A 144 -18.27 -4.76 4.20
CA ASP A 144 -18.89 -3.67 3.45
C ASP A 144 -18.58 -3.82 1.95
N PRO A 145 -19.58 -4.07 1.09
CA PRO A 145 -19.38 -4.31 -0.35
C PRO A 145 -18.84 -3.08 -1.11
N GLU A 146 -18.95 -1.88 -0.53
CA GLU A 146 -18.47 -0.65 -1.16
C GLU A 146 -17.00 -0.36 -0.90
N PHE A 147 -16.33 -1.13 -0.02
CA PHE A 147 -14.87 -0.96 0.15
C PHE A 147 -14.11 -1.08 -1.16
N LYS A 148 -13.28 -0.11 -1.42
CA LYS A 148 -12.29 -0.17 -2.49
C LYS A 148 -11.15 -1.10 -2.08
N ILE A 149 -10.62 -1.84 -3.06
CA ILE A 149 -9.52 -2.78 -2.87
C ILE A 149 -8.40 -2.42 -3.84
N THR A 150 -7.15 -2.48 -3.37
CA THR A 150 -5.98 -2.26 -4.22
C THR A 150 -5.06 -3.48 -4.20
N LEU A 151 -4.38 -3.72 -5.31
CA LEU A 151 -3.37 -4.75 -5.46
C LEU A 151 -2.13 -4.19 -6.17
N ALA A 152 -0.96 -4.47 -5.63
CA ALA A 152 0.31 -4.40 -6.35
C ALA A 152 0.74 -5.83 -6.70
N GLY A 153 0.65 -6.22 -7.97
CA GLY A 153 0.89 -7.59 -8.41
C GLY A 153 0.47 -7.81 -9.85
N ASN A 154 0.50 -9.06 -10.30
CA ASN A 154 0.11 -9.40 -11.67
C ASN A 154 -1.38 -9.16 -11.93
N TYR A 155 -1.71 -9.02 -13.20
CA TYR A 155 -3.09 -9.07 -13.64
C TYR A 155 -3.64 -10.49 -13.49
N HIS A 156 -4.78 -10.60 -12.81
CA HIS A 156 -5.52 -11.84 -12.60
C HIS A 156 -6.98 -11.67 -13.02
N PRO A 157 -7.44 -12.30 -14.09
CA PRO A 157 -8.81 -12.15 -14.57
C PRO A 157 -9.87 -12.50 -13.52
N GLU A 158 -9.54 -13.40 -12.58
CA GLU A 158 -10.45 -13.91 -11.56
C GLU A 158 -10.84 -12.90 -10.48
N ILE A 159 -10.01 -11.89 -10.23
CA ILE A 159 -10.20 -10.90 -9.15
C ILE A 159 -10.15 -9.46 -9.64
N GLN A 160 -9.75 -9.22 -10.89
CA GLN A 160 -9.53 -7.86 -11.38
C GLN A 160 -10.76 -6.95 -11.31
N SER A 161 -11.96 -7.51 -11.42
CA SER A 161 -13.22 -6.76 -11.32
C SER A 161 -13.47 -6.17 -9.93
N ASP A 162 -12.91 -6.78 -8.89
CA ASP A 162 -13.00 -6.32 -7.51
C ASP A 162 -11.98 -5.23 -7.16
N LEU A 163 -10.96 -5.06 -8.00
CA LEU A 163 -9.85 -4.18 -7.74
C LEU A 163 -10.10 -2.77 -8.28
N TYR A 164 -10.30 -1.81 -7.38
CA TYR A 164 -10.39 -0.39 -7.73
C TYR A 164 -9.06 0.14 -8.29
N TYR A 165 -7.95 -0.21 -7.65
CA TYR A 165 -6.61 0.16 -8.08
C TYR A 165 -5.75 -1.10 -8.24
N LEU A 166 -5.16 -1.24 -9.43
CA LEU A 166 -4.24 -2.33 -9.74
C LEU A 166 -2.95 -1.76 -10.32
N SER A 167 -1.83 -2.04 -9.66
CA SER A 167 -0.49 -1.74 -10.13
C SER A 167 0.17 -3.04 -10.61
N ILE A 168 0.57 -3.10 -11.87
CA ILE A 168 1.22 -4.28 -12.45
C ILE A 168 2.73 -4.10 -12.58
N PRO A 169 3.55 -5.17 -12.59
CA PRO A 169 4.99 -5.06 -12.76
C PRO A 169 5.37 -4.39 -14.08
N TYR A 170 6.47 -3.64 -14.08
CA TYR A 170 7.05 -3.10 -15.30
C TYR A 170 7.28 -4.22 -16.35
N GLY A 171 6.97 -3.93 -17.62
CA GLY A 171 7.06 -4.92 -18.69
C GLY A 171 5.83 -5.80 -18.86
N HIS A 172 4.93 -5.84 -17.90
CA HIS A 172 3.63 -6.48 -18.02
C HIS A 172 2.61 -5.53 -18.65
N LYS A 173 1.54 -6.09 -19.24
CA LYS A 173 0.48 -5.31 -19.87
C LYS A 173 -0.89 -5.82 -19.45
N PHE A 174 -1.83 -4.91 -19.30
CA PHE A 174 -3.24 -5.29 -19.26
C PHE A 174 -3.69 -5.76 -20.65
N PRO A 175 -4.62 -6.71 -20.73
CA PRO A 175 -5.40 -6.88 -21.96
C PRO A 175 -6.09 -5.56 -22.33
N GLU A 176 -6.06 -5.18 -23.62
CA GLU A 176 -6.57 -3.86 -24.05
C GLU A 176 -8.03 -3.61 -23.66
N ASN A 177 -8.89 -4.63 -23.83
CA ASN A 177 -10.29 -4.56 -23.45
C ASN A 177 -10.47 -4.35 -21.94
N VAL A 178 -9.62 -4.95 -21.11
CA VAL A 178 -9.67 -4.81 -19.64
C VAL A 178 -9.25 -3.40 -19.24
N LYS A 179 -8.18 -2.87 -19.83
CA LYS A 179 -7.71 -1.52 -19.53
C LYS A 179 -8.79 -0.48 -19.87
N ALA A 180 -9.38 -0.56 -21.06
CA ALA A 180 -10.47 0.33 -21.48
C ALA A 180 -11.71 0.21 -20.57
N GLU A 181 -12.02 -1.00 -20.08
CA GLU A 181 -13.11 -1.20 -19.13
C GLU A 181 -12.82 -0.56 -17.77
N ARG A 182 -11.61 -0.73 -17.26
CA ARG A 182 -11.16 -0.12 -15.99
C ARG A 182 -11.24 1.41 -16.05
N GLU A 183 -10.78 2.00 -17.15
CA GLU A 183 -10.86 3.44 -17.40
C GLU A 183 -12.33 3.93 -17.40
N ARG A 184 -13.22 3.25 -18.13
CA ARG A 184 -14.66 3.59 -18.14
C ARG A 184 -15.32 3.48 -16.75
N LYS A 185 -14.81 2.62 -15.87
CA LYS A 185 -15.27 2.46 -14.49
C LYS A 185 -14.62 3.42 -13.51
N GLY A 186 -13.70 4.28 -13.95
CA GLY A 186 -12.91 5.15 -13.08
C GLY A 186 -11.98 4.39 -12.14
N GLN A 187 -11.56 3.18 -12.52
CA GLN A 187 -10.59 2.37 -11.81
C GLN A 187 -9.18 2.78 -12.18
N ILE A 188 -8.25 2.76 -11.22
CA ILE A 188 -6.87 3.20 -11.40
C ILE A 188 -5.99 2.03 -11.86
N SER A 189 -5.19 2.27 -12.90
CA SER A 189 -4.26 1.30 -13.47
C SER A 189 -2.85 1.89 -13.55
N THR A 190 -1.90 1.36 -12.79
CA THR A 190 -0.53 1.85 -12.75
C THR A 190 0.49 0.75 -13.02
N VAL A 191 1.75 1.12 -13.14
CA VAL A 191 2.86 0.18 -13.17
C VAL A 191 3.78 0.39 -11.97
N TYR A 192 4.53 -0.64 -11.57
CA TYR A 192 5.53 -0.52 -10.52
C TYR A 192 6.86 -1.15 -10.90
N THR A 193 7.92 -0.73 -10.21
CA THR A 193 9.20 -1.44 -10.14
C THR A 193 9.54 -1.75 -8.69
N CYS A 194 10.23 -2.86 -8.49
CA CYS A 194 10.72 -3.31 -7.19
C CYS A 194 12.14 -3.90 -7.31
N CYS A 195 12.49 -4.85 -6.47
CA CYS A 195 13.80 -5.50 -6.49
C CYS A 195 14.04 -6.42 -7.71
N SER A 196 12.99 -6.80 -8.44
CA SER A 196 13.06 -7.77 -9.54
C SER A 196 13.47 -7.17 -10.88
N GLU A 197 13.19 -5.91 -11.12
CA GLU A 197 13.52 -5.25 -12.38
C GLU A 197 14.96 -4.72 -12.34
N ALA A 198 15.82 -5.25 -13.24
CA ALA A 198 17.17 -4.74 -13.40
C ALA A 198 17.17 -3.36 -14.07
N PHE A 199 16.20 -3.10 -14.96
CA PHE A 199 16.01 -1.86 -15.72
C PHE A 199 14.54 -1.71 -16.14
N PRO A 200 13.94 -0.50 -16.05
CA PRO A 200 14.44 0.66 -15.30
C PRO A 200 14.26 0.47 -13.79
N ASN A 201 15.11 1.09 -13.01
CA ASN A 201 14.95 1.07 -11.56
C ASN A 201 15.51 2.36 -10.91
N THR A 202 15.42 2.43 -9.59
CA THR A 202 15.93 3.55 -8.79
C THR A 202 16.94 3.08 -7.74
N PHE A 203 17.77 2.08 -8.07
CA PHE A 203 18.88 1.65 -7.22
C PHE A 203 19.96 2.73 -7.13
N THR A 204 20.85 2.64 -6.15
CA THR A 204 21.95 3.63 -6.03
C THR A 204 22.92 3.56 -7.19
N PHE A 205 22.97 2.46 -7.91
CA PHE A 205 23.83 2.23 -9.09
C PHE A 205 23.06 2.30 -10.42
N SER A 206 21.74 2.52 -10.40
CA SER A 206 20.96 2.78 -11.61
C SER A 206 21.34 4.13 -12.22
N ASP A 207 21.32 4.22 -13.55
CA ASP A 207 21.44 5.52 -14.21
C ASP A 207 20.30 6.42 -13.74
N PRO A 208 20.56 7.65 -13.28
CA PRO A 208 19.51 8.55 -12.83
C PRO A 208 18.38 8.79 -13.86
N ALA A 209 18.69 8.70 -15.16
CA ALA A 209 17.70 8.80 -16.25
C ALA A 209 16.65 7.69 -16.21
N GLU A 210 16.93 6.55 -15.60
CA GLU A 210 15.95 5.45 -15.46
C GLU A 210 14.74 5.88 -14.65
N ALA A 211 14.92 6.73 -13.64
CA ALA A 211 13.82 7.26 -12.84
C ALA A 211 12.90 8.18 -13.67
N THR A 212 13.47 9.02 -14.53
CA THR A 212 12.70 9.84 -15.50
C THR A 212 11.97 8.94 -16.50
N TRP A 213 12.65 7.93 -17.03
CA TRP A 213 12.09 6.96 -17.97
C TRP A 213 10.88 6.22 -17.40
N THR A 214 10.90 5.88 -16.12
CA THR A 214 9.80 5.17 -15.45
C THR A 214 8.50 5.97 -15.52
N ALA A 215 8.55 7.29 -15.29
CA ALA A 215 7.38 8.15 -15.42
C ALA A 215 6.91 8.25 -16.88
N LEU A 216 7.84 8.42 -17.83
CA LEU A 216 7.52 8.47 -19.26
C LEU A 216 6.92 7.14 -19.76
N HIS A 217 7.41 6.01 -19.27
CA HIS A 217 6.83 4.70 -19.58
C HIS A 217 5.38 4.60 -19.11
N ALA A 218 5.07 5.11 -17.92
CA ALA A 218 3.69 5.10 -17.41
C ALA A 218 2.75 5.87 -18.36
N ILE A 219 3.11 7.08 -18.77
CA ILE A 219 2.27 7.87 -19.69
C ILE A 219 2.19 7.24 -21.08
N ALA A 220 3.31 6.78 -21.65
CA ALA A 220 3.35 6.14 -22.96
C ALA A 220 2.52 4.84 -23.01
N GLY A 221 2.49 4.09 -21.90
CA GLY A 221 1.64 2.92 -21.73
C GLY A 221 0.16 3.25 -21.45
N GLY A 222 -0.20 4.54 -21.33
CA GLY A 222 -1.55 4.98 -20.95
C GLY A 222 -1.94 4.55 -19.54
N TYR A 223 -0.99 4.49 -18.62
CA TYR A 223 -1.25 4.24 -17.21
C TYR A 223 -1.53 5.55 -16.46
N ASP A 224 -2.28 5.44 -15.37
CA ASP A 224 -2.61 6.58 -14.51
C ASP A 224 -1.42 7.08 -13.69
N GLY A 225 -0.39 6.26 -13.53
CA GLY A 225 0.80 6.60 -12.78
C GLY A 225 1.77 5.45 -12.54
N TYR A 226 2.69 5.70 -11.64
CA TYR A 226 3.73 4.78 -11.20
C TYR A 226 3.64 4.56 -9.69
N LEU A 227 3.82 3.32 -9.26
CA LEU A 227 3.96 2.96 -7.86
C LEU A 227 5.42 2.53 -7.58
N ARG A 228 6.00 3.07 -6.52
CA ARG A 228 7.22 2.52 -5.93
C ARG A 228 6.86 1.86 -4.61
N TRP A 229 7.28 0.61 -4.42
CA TRP A 229 6.90 -0.17 -3.25
C TRP A 229 7.41 0.43 -1.94
N ALA A 230 8.57 1.09 -1.96
CA ALA A 230 9.17 1.78 -0.82
C ALA A 230 9.92 3.04 -1.25
N VAL A 231 9.70 4.15 -0.54
CA VAL A 231 10.29 5.46 -0.85
C VAL A 231 11.20 5.95 0.28
N ASN A 232 10.90 5.60 1.52
CA ASN A 232 11.59 6.05 2.74
C ASN A 232 11.71 4.96 3.81
N SER A 233 11.73 3.70 3.39
CA SER A 233 12.02 2.58 4.29
C SER A 233 13.53 2.46 4.48
N TRP A 234 14.04 3.19 5.47
CA TRP A 234 15.47 3.32 5.71
C TRP A 234 16.08 2.06 6.30
N THR A 235 17.36 1.83 5.95
CA THR A 235 18.22 0.85 6.59
C THR A 235 18.69 1.36 7.96
N ALA A 236 19.40 0.54 8.72
CA ALA A 236 19.91 0.92 10.03
C ALA A 236 20.85 2.15 10.00
N ASP A 237 21.64 2.31 8.93
CA ASP A 237 22.50 3.50 8.71
C ASP A 237 22.35 4.01 7.26
N PRO A 238 21.24 4.67 6.93
CA PRO A 238 20.89 5.00 5.56
C PRO A 238 21.82 6.01 4.89
N LEU A 239 22.61 6.73 5.65
CA LEU A 239 23.59 7.68 5.10
C LEU A 239 24.91 7.03 4.70
N ARG A 240 25.18 5.80 5.16
CA ARG A 240 26.42 5.07 4.88
C ARG A 240 26.20 3.80 4.11
N ASP A 241 25.11 3.09 4.37
CA ASP A 241 24.80 1.83 3.71
C ASP A 241 23.33 1.77 3.30
N SER A 242 23.10 1.73 1.99
CA SER A 242 21.77 1.65 1.40
C SER A 242 21.30 0.22 1.12
N ARG A 243 22.09 -0.79 1.53
CA ARG A 243 21.75 -2.21 1.33
C ARG A 243 20.85 -2.69 2.45
N PHE A 244 19.78 -3.38 2.09
CA PHE A 244 18.92 -4.07 3.02
C PHE A 244 18.85 -5.56 2.67
N ARG A 245 19.49 -6.41 3.48
CA ARG A 245 19.53 -7.86 3.27
C ARG A 245 20.01 -8.22 1.85
N THR A 246 19.15 -8.94 1.08
CA THR A 246 19.44 -9.38 -0.28
C THR A 246 18.95 -8.42 -1.36
N TRP A 247 18.25 -7.35 -0.97
CA TRP A 247 17.79 -6.34 -1.93
C TRP A 247 18.93 -5.47 -2.43
N ALA A 248 18.79 -5.01 -3.65
CA ALA A 248 19.75 -4.11 -4.25
C ALA A 248 19.89 -2.80 -3.47
N ALA A 249 21.09 -2.24 -3.44
CA ALA A 249 21.36 -1.00 -2.72
C ALA A 249 20.43 0.13 -3.20
N GLY A 250 19.68 0.74 -2.28
CA GLY A 250 18.74 1.81 -2.55
C GLY A 250 17.34 1.35 -2.99
N ASP A 251 17.06 0.05 -2.99
CA ASP A 251 15.73 -0.47 -3.34
C ASP A 251 14.65 0.00 -2.38
N THR A 252 14.97 0.09 -1.08
CA THR A 252 13.99 0.40 -0.04
C THR A 252 13.75 1.88 0.19
N TYR A 253 14.57 2.77 -0.36
CA TYR A 253 14.36 4.21 -0.24
C TYR A 253 15.06 5.02 -1.33
N SER A 254 14.46 6.15 -1.68
CA SER A 254 15.00 7.18 -2.57
C SER A 254 15.13 8.54 -1.88
N ILE A 255 14.49 8.72 -0.73
CA ILE A 255 14.55 9.91 0.12
C ILE A 255 15.30 9.53 1.40
N TYR A 256 16.28 10.36 1.80
CA TYR A 256 17.11 10.12 2.97
C TYR A 256 16.55 10.80 4.24
N PRO A 257 16.95 10.36 5.44
CA PRO A 257 16.53 10.96 6.70
C PRO A 257 16.89 12.46 6.79
N GLY A 258 16.04 13.21 7.47
CA GLY A 258 16.03 14.67 7.39
C GLY A 258 15.59 15.08 5.98
N PRO A 259 15.30 16.30 5.68
CA PRO A 259 14.77 16.73 4.38
C PRO A 259 15.85 16.63 3.28
N ARG A 260 16.38 15.43 3.05
CA ARG A 260 17.43 15.16 2.06
C ARG A 260 16.85 14.37 0.89
N SER A 261 16.95 14.95 -0.27
CA SER A 261 16.60 14.29 -1.53
C SER A 261 17.75 13.42 -2.06
N SER A 262 17.53 12.75 -3.17
CA SER A 262 18.55 12.07 -3.96
C SER A 262 18.38 12.38 -5.45
N ILE A 263 19.44 12.21 -6.23
CA ILE A 263 19.34 12.38 -7.68
C ILE A 263 18.29 11.46 -8.30
N ARG A 264 18.10 10.27 -7.77
CA ARG A 264 17.08 9.30 -8.21
C ARG A 264 15.65 9.83 -8.00
N PHE A 265 15.41 10.44 -6.84
CA PHE A 265 14.12 11.03 -6.53
C PHE A 265 13.86 12.30 -7.35
N GLU A 266 14.85 13.18 -7.48
CA GLU A 266 14.72 14.40 -8.29
C GLU A 266 14.45 14.07 -9.77
N ARG A 267 15.10 13.04 -10.33
CA ARG A 267 14.84 12.58 -11.68
C ARG A 267 13.46 11.95 -11.87
N LEU A 268 12.94 11.27 -10.85
CA LEU A 268 11.55 10.81 -10.86
C LEU A 268 10.57 11.98 -10.87
N VAL A 269 10.79 12.99 -10.04
CA VAL A 269 9.97 14.21 -9.99
C VAL A 269 10.00 14.94 -11.34
N GLU A 270 11.17 15.09 -11.95
CA GLU A 270 11.32 15.67 -13.27
C GLU A 270 10.52 14.89 -14.33
N GLY A 271 10.63 13.57 -14.34
CA GLY A 271 9.84 12.71 -15.24
C GLY A 271 8.33 12.87 -15.04
N ILE A 272 7.86 12.98 -13.81
CA ILE A 272 6.45 13.25 -13.50
C ILE A 272 6.04 14.62 -14.04
N GLN A 273 6.86 15.66 -13.85
CA GLN A 273 6.58 17.01 -14.38
C GLN A 273 6.53 17.02 -15.90
N ASP A 274 7.40 16.28 -16.57
CA ASP A 274 7.38 16.16 -18.03
C ASP A 274 6.12 15.42 -18.53
N CYS A 275 5.68 14.39 -17.80
CA CYS A 275 4.40 13.72 -18.08
C CYS A 275 3.22 14.69 -17.98
N GLU A 276 3.17 15.52 -16.94
CA GLU A 276 2.10 16.53 -16.80
C GLU A 276 2.11 17.56 -17.92
N LYS A 277 3.28 17.98 -18.41
CA LYS A 277 3.39 18.85 -19.60
C LYS A 277 2.87 18.19 -20.89
N ILE A 278 3.06 16.88 -21.03
CA ILE A 278 2.58 16.12 -22.21
C ILE A 278 1.05 16.00 -22.20
N ARG A 279 0.43 15.97 -21.00
CA ARG A 279 -1.03 15.84 -20.84
C ARG A 279 -1.81 17.13 -21.12
N ILE A 280 -1.14 18.28 -21.09
CA ILE A 280 -1.72 19.59 -21.41
C ILE A 280 -1.82 19.77 -22.93
#